data_343e407273042eb8bc494c0ac40ae689
#
_entry.id   343e407273042eb8bc494c0ac40ae689
#
_cell.length_a   1.000
_cell.length_b   1.000
_cell.length_c   1.000
_cell.angle_alpha   90.00
_cell.angle_beta   90.00
_cell.angle_gamma   90.00
#
_symmetry.space_group_name_H-M   'P 1'
#
loop_
_entity.id
_entity.type
_entity.pdbx_description
1 polymer ?
#
loop_
_entity_poly.entity_id
_entity_poly.type
_entity_poly.pdbx_seq_one_letter_code
_entity_poly.pdbx_strand_id
1 'polypeptide(L)'
;MARTGRPKGRAAKTPAANENQPAPHRESEDDCRNELMAMPDVNALDFTAQFTVWAIRSLVQAFKAKESFDDVTHHAFARFGLSRSALAIDSLMTVVAASAARSIDIRCVQCRLLSPDEALLVDAMAAAQSGGLFVATVALRQLMPGTAARAALPHLVDLARDFSEAGMVAQPIPPYAGAPAAKPAEMPASTSRVLH
;
A
#
# COMPACT_ATOMS: atom_id res chain seq x y z
N MET A 1 -13.33 -69.08 26.97
CA MET A 1 -12.82 -69.39 25.64
C MET A 1 -13.64 -68.58 24.63
N ALA A 2 -13.10 -67.49 24.13
CA ALA A 2 -13.74 -66.67 23.11
C ALA A 2 -12.67 -66.29 22.06
N ARG A 3 -12.86 -66.77 20.84
CA ARG A 3 -12.01 -66.54 19.66
C ARG A 3 -12.42 -65.19 19.04
N THR A 4 -11.51 -64.24 19.02
CA THR A 4 -11.63 -62.98 18.31
C THR A 4 -11.21 -63.15 16.85
N GLY A 5 -12.14 -63.01 15.94
CA GLY A 5 -11.91 -62.98 14.49
C GLY A 5 -11.32 -61.65 14.05
N ARG A 6 -10.22 -61.73 13.35
CA ARG A 6 -9.49 -60.58 12.72
C ARG A 6 -10.14 -60.27 11.36
N PRO A 7 -10.57 -59.02 11.06
CA PRO A 7 -11.06 -58.67 9.72
C PRO A 7 -9.87 -58.52 8.76
N LYS A 8 -10.00 -59.12 7.59
CA LYS A 8 -9.09 -59.01 6.44
C LYS A 8 -9.13 -57.59 5.87
N GLY A 9 -7.98 -56.95 5.82
CA GLY A 9 -7.80 -55.65 5.15
C GLY A 9 -8.13 -55.70 3.67
N ARG A 10 -8.97 -54.77 3.27
CA ARG A 10 -9.32 -54.50 1.86
C ARG A 10 -8.24 -53.57 1.33
N ALA A 11 -7.44 -54.04 0.36
CA ALA A 11 -6.45 -53.22 -0.35
C ALA A 11 -7.15 -52.08 -1.08
N ALA A 12 -6.83 -50.87 -0.72
CA ALA A 12 -7.26 -49.66 -1.44
C ALA A 12 -6.47 -49.60 -2.76
N LYS A 13 -7.19 -49.60 -3.88
CA LYS A 13 -6.64 -49.32 -5.21
C LYS A 13 -6.22 -47.85 -5.24
N THR A 14 -4.93 -47.62 -5.43
CA THR A 14 -4.37 -46.29 -5.76
C THR A 14 -4.95 -45.84 -7.11
N PRO A 15 -5.56 -44.67 -7.24
CA PRO A 15 -5.96 -44.16 -8.55
C PRO A 15 -4.70 -43.82 -9.35
N ALA A 16 -4.69 -44.24 -10.61
CA ALA A 16 -3.64 -43.94 -11.57
C ALA A 16 -3.48 -42.41 -11.71
N ALA A 17 -2.23 -41.98 -11.66
CA ALA A 17 -1.88 -40.58 -11.92
C ALA A 17 -2.32 -40.19 -13.33
N ASN A 18 -3.08 -39.11 -13.44
CA ASN A 18 -3.48 -38.56 -14.72
C ASN A 18 -2.28 -37.78 -15.30
N GLU A 19 -1.58 -38.39 -16.26
CA GLU A 19 -0.38 -37.84 -16.90
C GLU A 19 -0.65 -36.66 -17.84
N ASN A 20 -1.83 -36.05 -17.80
CA ASN A 20 -2.21 -34.97 -18.72
C ASN A 20 -2.55 -33.67 -17.99
N GLN A 21 -2.02 -33.45 -16.77
CA GLN A 21 -2.03 -32.12 -16.19
C GLN A 21 -0.80 -31.33 -16.67
N PRO A 22 -0.99 -30.21 -17.38
CA PRO A 22 0.14 -29.30 -17.66
C PRO A 22 0.77 -28.90 -16.34
N ALA A 23 2.09 -28.98 -16.27
CA ALA A 23 2.85 -28.55 -15.11
C ALA A 23 2.47 -27.09 -14.73
N PRO A 24 2.29 -26.77 -13.45
CA PRO A 24 1.99 -25.40 -13.04
C PRO A 24 3.08 -24.47 -13.56
N HIS A 25 2.66 -23.43 -14.26
CA HIS A 25 3.52 -22.47 -14.92
C HIS A 25 4.59 -21.91 -13.97
N ARG A 26 5.86 -22.23 -14.23
CA ARG A 26 7.02 -21.61 -13.58
C ARG A 26 7.13 -20.10 -13.86
N GLU A 27 6.39 -19.61 -14.84
CA GLU A 27 6.37 -18.21 -15.25
C GLU A 27 5.89 -17.26 -14.13
N SER A 28 5.01 -17.71 -13.22
CA SER A 28 4.46 -16.84 -12.18
C SER A 28 5.42 -16.56 -11.00
N GLU A 29 6.37 -17.47 -10.73
CA GLU A 29 7.35 -17.27 -9.64
C GLU A 29 8.50 -16.37 -10.06
N ASP A 30 8.91 -16.41 -11.33
CA ASP A 30 9.96 -15.53 -11.86
C ASP A 30 9.43 -14.11 -12.11
N ASP A 31 8.16 -13.95 -12.50
CA ASP A 31 7.52 -12.64 -12.61
C ASP A 31 7.37 -11.97 -11.24
N CYS A 32 6.89 -12.68 -10.22
CA CYS A 32 6.81 -12.16 -8.86
C CYS A 32 8.20 -11.82 -8.29
N ARG A 33 9.24 -12.59 -8.65
CA ARG A 33 10.60 -12.31 -8.22
C ARG A 33 11.20 -11.10 -8.95
N ASN A 34 10.91 -10.91 -10.24
CA ASN A 34 11.34 -9.74 -11.01
C ASN A 34 10.62 -8.46 -10.55
N GLU A 35 9.32 -8.50 -10.28
CA GLU A 35 8.60 -7.37 -9.69
C GLU A 35 9.16 -7.01 -8.31
N LEU A 36 9.50 -8.01 -7.48
CA LEU A 36 10.07 -7.77 -6.14
C LEU A 36 11.47 -7.14 -6.21
N MET A 37 12.27 -7.49 -7.23
CA MET A 37 13.62 -6.92 -7.45
C MET A 37 13.58 -5.49 -7.99
N ALA A 38 12.46 -5.05 -8.53
CA ALA A 38 12.28 -3.72 -9.13
C ALA A 38 11.79 -2.66 -8.14
N MET A 39 11.35 -3.06 -6.93
CA MET A 39 10.82 -2.13 -5.94
C MET A 39 11.94 -1.37 -5.22
N PRO A 40 11.78 -0.05 -4.97
CA PRO A 40 12.77 0.74 -4.27
C PRO A 40 13.07 0.21 -2.86
N ASP A 41 14.34 0.28 -2.46
CA ASP A 41 14.73 0.11 -1.06
C ASP A 41 14.26 1.34 -0.27
N VAL A 42 13.56 1.13 0.83
CA VAL A 42 13.07 2.21 1.71
C VAL A 42 14.22 3.10 2.16
N ASN A 43 15.41 2.55 2.39
CA ASN A 43 16.59 3.33 2.80
C ASN A 43 17.16 4.23 1.68
N ALA A 44 16.75 4.03 0.43
CA ALA A 44 17.12 4.90 -0.68
C ALA A 44 16.18 6.09 -0.86
N LEU A 45 15.06 6.12 -0.14
CA LEU A 45 14.10 7.23 -0.16
C LEU A 45 14.62 8.41 0.66
N ASP A 46 14.04 9.60 0.45
CA ASP A 46 14.25 10.73 1.36
C ASP A 46 13.66 10.45 2.75
N PHE A 47 14.10 11.23 3.74
CA PHE A 47 13.69 11.03 5.13
C PHE A 47 12.18 11.11 5.33
N THR A 48 11.51 12.03 4.63
CA THR A 48 10.05 12.23 4.77
C THR A 48 9.28 11.01 4.26
N ALA A 49 9.68 10.48 3.11
CA ALA A 49 9.12 9.26 2.56
C ALA A 49 9.38 8.06 3.48
N GLN A 50 10.61 7.89 4.00
CA GLN A 50 10.93 6.86 4.97
C GLN A 50 10.07 6.95 6.23
N PHE A 51 9.93 8.16 6.79
CA PHE A 51 9.11 8.40 7.98
C PHE A 51 7.63 8.11 7.72
N THR A 52 7.10 8.49 6.56
CA THR A 52 5.73 8.20 6.14
C THR A 52 5.50 6.69 6.04
N VAL A 53 6.39 5.95 5.39
CA VAL A 53 6.33 4.48 5.28
C VAL A 53 6.40 3.82 6.66
N TRP A 54 7.34 4.26 7.50
CA TRP A 54 7.46 3.76 8.86
C TRP A 54 6.17 3.97 9.66
N ALA A 55 5.57 5.16 9.57
CA ALA A 55 4.34 5.48 10.29
C ALA A 55 3.15 4.62 9.83
N ILE A 56 2.98 4.44 8.52
CA ILE A 56 1.94 3.58 7.94
C ILE A 56 2.12 2.13 8.41
N ARG A 57 3.34 1.60 8.35
CA ARG A 57 3.66 0.23 8.77
C ARG A 57 3.44 0.02 10.27
N SER A 58 3.86 0.97 11.09
CA SER A 58 3.68 0.93 12.55
C SER A 58 2.21 0.93 12.93
N LEU A 59 1.40 1.79 12.27
CA LEU A 59 -0.05 1.83 12.47
C LEU A 59 -0.73 0.51 12.11
N VAL A 60 -0.39 -0.05 10.95
CA VAL A 60 -0.97 -1.33 10.50
C VAL A 60 -0.52 -2.48 11.42
N GLN A 61 0.73 -2.45 11.92
CA GLN A 61 1.21 -3.44 12.87
C GLN A 61 0.46 -3.35 14.21
N ALA A 62 0.29 -2.15 14.78
CA ALA A 62 -0.48 -1.93 16.00
C ALA A 62 -1.94 -2.41 15.84
N PHE A 63 -2.57 -2.09 14.72
CA PHE A 63 -3.92 -2.55 14.40
C PHE A 63 -4.01 -4.10 14.35
N LYS A 64 -3.05 -4.78 13.71
CA LYS A 64 -2.99 -6.25 13.65
C LYS A 64 -2.75 -6.87 15.03
N ALA A 65 -1.94 -6.24 15.88
CA ALA A 65 -1.65 -6.68 17.24
C ALA A 65 -2.78 -6.35 18.23
N LYS A 66 -3.77 -5.56 17.83
CA LYS A 66 -4.81 -4.98 18.71
C LYS A 66 -4.21 -4.15 19.85
N GLU A 67 -3.09 -3.52 19.59
CA GLU A 67 -2.40 -2.61 20.48
C GLU A 67 -2.78 -1.16 20.18
N SER A 68 -2.62 -0.29 21.18
CA SER A 68 -2.81 1.13 20.94
C SER A 68 -1.65 1.67 20.09
N PHE A 69 -1.99 2.41 19.05
CA PHE A 69 -1.03 3.14 18.22
C PHE A 69 -0.31 4.27 19.00
N ASP A 70 -0.85 4.59 20.19
CA ASP A 70 -0.61 5.86 20.85
C ASP A 70 0.83 6.09 21.37
N ASP A 71 1.50 5.12 21.99
CA ASP A 71 2.68 5.48 22.77
C ASP A 71 3.95 5.72 21.93
N VAL A 72 4.28 4.84 20.98
CA VAL A 72 5.54 4.97 20.23
C VAL A 72 5.41 5.99 19.10
N THR A 73 4.27 5.98 18.42
CA THR A 73 4.06 6.78 17.21
C THR A 73 3.77 8.23 17.58
N HIS A 74 2.94 8.51 18.58
CA HIS A 74 2.72 9.86 19.07
C HIS A 74 4.02 10.52 19.57
N HIS A 75 4.88 9.78 20.27
CA HIS A 75 6.18 10.30 20.68
C HIS A 75 7.08 10.65 19.49
N ALA A 76 7.12 9.78 18.47
CA ALA A 76 7.91 10.04 17.27
C ALA A 76 7.39 11.28 16.51
N PHE A 77 6.08 11.38 16.29
CA PHE A 77 5.48 12.55 15.65
C PHE A 77 5.71 13.83 16.47
N ALA A 78 5.54 13.79 17.80
CA ALA A 78 5.75 14.94 18.67
C ALA A 78 7.19 15.49 18.61
N ARG A 79 8.20 14.62 18.44
CA ARG A 79 9.61 15.04 18.31
C ARG A 79 9.88 15.89 17.07
N PHE A 80 9.07 15.76 16.04
CA PHE A 80 9.13 16.54 14.80
C PHE A 80 8.10 17.70 14.78
N GLY A 81 7.39 17.94 15.88
CA GLY A 81 6.32 18.94 15.92
C GLY A 81 5.04 18.52 15.19
N LEU A 82 4.91 17.24 14.84
CA LEU A 82 3.85 16.68 14.02
C LEU A 82 2.71 16.02 14.83
N SER A 83 2.44 16.46 16.06
CA SER A 83 1.46 15.81 16.94
C SER A 83 0.06 15.66 16.32
N ARG A 84 -0.35 16.58 15.45
CA ARG A 84 -1.65 16.52 14.73
C ARG A 84 -1.62 15.50 13.60
N SER A 85 -0.47 15.30 13.00
CA SER A 85 -0.29 14.39 11.87
C SER A 85 -0.50 12.92 12.24
N ALA A 86 -0.30 12.56 13.51
CA ALA A 86 -0.60 11.22 14.01
C ALA A 86 -2.10 10.89 13.86
N LEU A 87 -2.99 11.86 14.16
CA LEU A 87 -4.44 11.69 13.95
C LEU A 87 -4.81 11.71 12.46
N ALA A 88 -4.14 12.54 11.66
CA ALA A 88 -4.40 12.63 10.23
C ALA A 88 -4.05 11.33 9.51
N ILE A 89 -2.90 10.71 9.83
CA ILE A 89 -2.50 9.43 9.23
C ILE A 89 -3.37 8.27 9.70
N ASP A 90 -3.80 8.26 10.97
CA ASP A 90 -4.73 7.26 11.49
C ASP A 90 -6.08 7.35 10.76
N SER A 91 -6.63 8.56 10.62
CA SER A 91 -7.88 8.81 9.89
C SER A 91 -7.77 8.41 8.42
N LEU A 92 -6.67 8.78 7.75
CA LEU A 92 -6.38 8.37 6.37
C LEU A 92 -6.40 6.84 6.23
N MET A 93 -5.63 6.15 7.06
CA MET A 93 -5.50 4.70 7.00
C MET A 93 -6.78 3.98 7.41
N THR A 94 -7.58 4.57 8.29
CA THR A 94 -8.93 4.06 8.63
C THR A 94 -9.83 4.09 7.40
N VAL A 95 -9.85 5.19 6.62
CA VAL A 95 -10.62 5.26 5.38
C VAL A 95 -10.09 4.25 4.35
N VAL A 96 -8.76 4.13 4.21
CA VAL A 96 -8.14 3.12 3.34
C VAL A 96 -8.61 1.72 3.72
N ALA A 97 -8.48 1.34 4.98
CA ALA A 97 -8.83 0.00 5.47
C ALA A 97 -10.34 -0.32 5.31
N ALA A 98 -11.21 0.67 5.59
CA ALA A 98 -12.66 0.49 5.53
C ALA A 98 -13.20 0.42 4.10
N SER A 99 -12.49 0.96 3.12
CA SER A 99 -13.02 1.13 1.75
C SER A 99 -12.10 0.56 0.66
N ALA A 100 -11.06 -0.19 1.02
CA ALA A 100 -10.16 -0.82 0.07
C ALA A 100 -10.92 -1.68 -0.94
N ALA A 101 -10.67 -1.46 -2.24
CA ALA A 101 -11.29 -2.24 -3.32
C ALA A 101 -10.66 -3.63 -3.48
N ARG A 102 -9.49 -3.84 -2.89
CA ARG A 102 -8.70 -5.07 -2.88
C ARG A 102 -7.85 -5.14 -1.62
N SER A 103 -7.18 -6.25 -1.40
CA SER A 103 -6.15 -6.32 -0.36
C SER A 103 -5.05 -5.28 -0.63
N ILE A 104 -4.72 -4.48 0.38
CA ILE A 104 -3.64 -3.49 0.34
C ILE A 104 -2.39 -4.13 0.94
N ASP A 105 -1.28 -4.10 0.18
CA ASP A 105 0.00 -4.65 0.63
C ASP A 105 0.77 -3.58 1.45
N ILE A 106 0.66 -3.67 2.78
CA ILE A 106 1.51 -2.91 3.71
C ILE A 106 2.45 -3.88 4.39
N ARG A 107 3.74 -3.68 4.20
CA ARG A 107 4.80 -4.57 4.67
C ARG A 107 5.11 -4.39 6.16
N CYS A 108 5.92 -5.27 6.71
CA CYS A 108 6.38 -5.17 8.09
C CYS A 108 7.32 -3.95 8.25
N VAL A 109 7.40 -3.41 9.47
CA VAL A 109 8.22 -2.21 9.77
C VAL A 109 9.69 -2.38 9.36
N GLN A 110 10.23 -3.59 9.45
CA GLN A 110 11.63 -3.89 9.18
C GLN A 110 11.90 -4.29 7.72
N CYS A 111 10.87 -4.41 6.88
CA CYS A 111 11.04 -4.77 5.47
C CYS A 111 11.77 -3.65 4.71
N ARG A 112 12.84 -4.02 4.00
CA ARG A 112 13.66 -3.06 3.27
C ARG A 112 12.99 -2.58 1.99
N LEU A 113 12.23 -3.43 1.33
CA LEU A 113 11.60 -3.11 0.05
C LEU A 113 10.23 -2.45 0.28
N LEU A 114 9.95 -1.43 -0.51
CA LEU A 114 8.65 -0.79 -0.58
C LEU A 114 7.65 -1.70 -1.29
N SER A 115 6.37 -1.67 -0.92
CA SER A 115 5.33 -2.28 -1.73
C SER A 115 4.77 -1.28 -2.76
N PRO A 116 4.11 -1.75 -3.84
CA PRO A 116 3.43 -0.85 -4.78
C PRO A 116 2.39 0.04 -4.11
N ASP A 117 1.67 -0.49 -3.12
CA ASP A 117 0.63 0.25 -2.42
C ASP A 117 1.21 1.30 -1.47
N GLU A 118 2.32 0.99 -0.82
CA GLU A 118 3.06 1.98 -0.02
C GLU A 118 3.63 3.09 -0.90
N ALA A 119 4.15 2.75 -2.09
CA ALA A 119 4.61 3.74 -3.05
C ALA A 119 3.49 4.70 -3.47
N LEU A 120 2.29 4.19 -3.75
CA LEU A 120 1.12 5.02 -4.07
C LEU A 120 0.74 5.99 -2.94
N LEU A 121 0.86 5.57 -1.69
CA LEU A 121 0.59 6.44 -0.53
C LEU A 121 1.64 7.54 -0.38
N VAL A 122 2.92 7.21 -0.59
CA VAL A 122 4.01 8.20 -0.59
C VAL A 122 3.88 9.17 -1.76
N ASP A 123 3.59 8.69 -2.97
CA ASP A 123 3.36 9.54 -4.14
C ASP A 123 2.14 10.46 -3.96
N ALA A 124 1.06 9.95 -3.35
CA ALA A 124 -0.09 10.77 -3.02
C ALA A 124 0.27 11.89 -2.03
N MET A 125 1.13 11.58 -1.04
CA MET A 125 1.65 12.55 -0.07
C MET A 125 2.50 13.62 -0.76
N ALA A 126 3.48 13.24 -1.57
CA ALA A 126 4.35 14.15 -2.32
C ALA A 126 3.53 15.04 -3.27
N ALA A 127 2.55 14.47 -3.96
CA ALA A 127 1.63 15.22 -4.81
C ALA A 127 0.79 16.24 -4.02
N ALA A 128 0.27 15.86 -2.86
CA ALA A 128 -0.50 16.77 -2.01
C ALA A 128 0.36 17.92 -1.50
N GLN A 129 1.62 17.68 -1.12
CA GLN A 129 2.57 18.71 -0.71
C GLN A 129 2.88 19.71 -1.84
N SER A 130 2.97 19.25 -3.07
CA SER A 130 3.19 20.11 -4.25
C SER A 130 1.91 20.80 -4.78
N GLY A 131 0.78 20.65 -4.11
CA GLY A 131 -0.52 21.19 -4.55
C GLY A 131 -1.19 20.38 -5.66
N GLY A 132 -0.64 19.24 -6.04
CA GLY A 132 -1.18 18.35 -7.07
C GLY A 132 -2.34 17.48 -6.60
N LEU A 133 -3.41 18.07 -6.06
CA LEU A 133 -4.55 17.35 -5.46
C LEU A 133 -5.23 16.38 -6.43
N PHE A 134 -5.23 16.67 -7.72
CA PHE A 134 -5.73 15.75 -8.73
C PHE A 134 -4.87 14.48 -8.81
N VAL A 135 -3.54 14.63 -8.83
CA VAL A 135 -2.59 13.51 -8.85
C VAL A 135 -2.72 12.67 -7.58
N ALA A 136 -2.77 13.33 -6.41
CA ALA A 136 -3.00 12.67 -5.14
C ALA A 136 -4.31 11.86 -5.14
N THR A 137 -5.40 12.43 -5.69
CA THR A 137 -6.69 11.73 -5.80
C THR A 137 -6.61 10.53 -6.74
N VAL A 138 -5.88 10.64 -7.86
CA VAL A 138 -5.68 9.53 -8.81
C VAL A 138 -4.91 8.39 -8.15
N ALA A 139 -3.86 8.68 -7.36
CA ALA A 139 -3.12 7.68 -6.60
C ALA A 139 -4.03 6.97 -5.59
N LEU A 140 -4.81 7.70 -4.78
CA LEU A 140 -5.76 7.12 -3.83
C LEU A 140 -6.81 6.23 -4.51
N ARG A 141 -7.27 6.60 -5.72
CA ARG A 141 -8.25 5.80 -6.49
C ARG A 141 -7.74 4.45 -6.97
N GLN A 142 -6.44 4.21 -6.95
CA GLN A 142 -5.87 2.89 -7.20
C GLN A 142 -6.02 1.95 -6.00
N LEU A 143 -6.22 2.51 -4.80
CA LEU A 143 -6.39 1.77 -3.55
C LEU A 143 -7.87 1.59 -3.19
N MET A 144 -8.73 2.55 -3.53
CA MET A 144 -10.12 2.60 -3.06
C MET A 144 -11.07 3.23 -4.09
N PRO A 145 -12.41 3.05 -3.96
CA PRO A 145 -13.40 3.73 -4.80
C PRO A 145 -13.29 5.25 -4.74
N GLY A 146 -13.66 5.93 -5.83
CA GLY A 146 -13.52 7.39 -5.91
C GLY A 146 -14.28 8.21 -4.85
N THR A 147 -15.36 7.68 -4.29
CA THR A 147 -16.07 8.31 -3.16
C THR A 147 -15.22 8.28 -1.90
N ALA A 148 -14.59 7.14 -1.60
CA ALA A 148 -13.68 6.98 -0.47
C ALA A 148 -12.40 7.79 -0.66
N ALA A 149 -11.83 7.83 -1.87
CA ALA A 149 -10.66 8.65 -2.17
C ALA A 149 -10.93 10.15 -1.90
N ARG A 150 -12.14 10.64 -2.21
CA ARG A 150 -12.54 12.01 -1.84
C ARG A 150 -12.68 12.21 -0.33
N ALA A 151 -13.13 11.20 0.41
CA ALA A 151 -13.19 11.26 1.87
C ALA A 151 -11.80 11.19 2.53
N ALA A 152 -10.87 10.45 1.94
CA ALA A 152 -9.49 10.32 2.40
C ALA A 152 -8.64 11.58 2.12
N LEU A 153 -8.94 12.30 1.04
CA LEU A 153 -8.14 13.43 0.56
C LEU A 153 -7.92 14.54 1.61
N PRO A 154 -8.91 14.99 2.40
CA PRO A 154 -8.69 16.00 3.44
C PRO A 154 -7.64 15.57 4.47
N HIS A 155 -7.68 14.33 4.92
CA HIS A 155 -6.70 13.78 5.88
C HIS A 155 -5.29 13.75 5.29
N LEU A 156 -5.17 13.38 4.00
CA LEU A 156 -3.90 13.43 3.30
C LEU A 156 -3.38 14.87 3.15
N VAL A 157 -4.25 15.83 2.85
CA VAL A 157 -3.89 17.26 2.71
C VAL A 157 -3.44 17.83 4.07
N ASP A 158 -4.14 17.51 5.14
CA ASP A 158 -3.74 17.95 6.50
C ASP A 158 -2.36 17.38 6.86
N LEU A 159 -2.14 16.08 6.61
CA LEU A 159 -0.85 15.44 6.82
C LEU A 159 0.25 16.09 5.97
N ALA A 160 0.00 16.33 4.69
CA ALA A 160 0.94 16.95 3.75
C ALA A 160 1.31 18.38 4.18
N ARG A 161 0.33 19.17 4.62
CA ARG A 161 0.55 20.53 5.12
C ARG A 161 1.41 20.52 6.37
N ASP A 162 1.05 19.74 7.38
CA ASP A 162 1.77 19.70 8.65
C ASP A 162 3.23 19.28 8.45
N PHE A 163 3.48 18.28 7.56
CA PHE A 163 4.83 17.87 7.20
C PHE A 163 5.59 18.99 6.50
N SER A 164 4.95 19.71 5.56
CA SER A 164 5.58 20.83 4.86
C SER A 164 5.92 21.98 5.83
N GLU A 165 5.04 22.28 6.80
CA GLU A 165 5.27 23.28 7.85
C GLU A 165 6.44 22.88 8.76
N ALA A 166 6.67 21.58 8.98
CA ALA A 166 7.82 21.05 9.70
C ALA A 166 9.10 20.97 8.85
N GLY A 167 9.07 21.41 7.59
CA GLY A 167 10.20 21.32 6.65
C GLY A 167 10.44 19.93 6.09
N MET A 168 9.51 19.02 6.27
CA MET A 168 9.57 17.63 5.78
C MET A 168 8.84 17.54 4.43
N VAL A 169 9.62 17.45 3.34
CA VAL A 169 9.09 17.39 1.98
C VAL A 169 9.44 16.04 1.37
N ALA A 170 8.43 15.26 1.02
CA ALA A 170 8.60 13.98 0.33
C ALA A 170 8.87 14.20 -1.16
N GLN A 171 9.81 13.43 -1.70
CA GLN A 171 10.01 13.35 -3.14
C GLN A 171 9.13 12.24 -3.72
N PRO A 172 8.65 12.39 -4.97
CA PRO A 172 7.99 11.30 -5.68
C PRO A 172 8.90 10.08 -5.76
N ILE A 173 8.31 8.90 -5.64
CA ILE A 173 9.05 7.65 -5.78
C ILE A 173 9.60 7.56 -7.22
N PRO A 174 10.90 7.29 -7.41
CA PRO A 174 11.44 7.09 -8.75
C PRO A 174 10.68 5.98 -9.50
N PRO A 175 10.50 6.11 -10.83
CA PRO A 175 9.84 5.07 -11.61
C PRO A 175 10.50 3.71 -11.38
N TYR A 176 9.70 2.70 -11.08
CA TYR A 176 10.15 1.32 -10.88
C TYR A 176 9.43 0.40 -11.87
N ALA A 177 10.03 -0.75 -12.17
CA ALA A 177 9.40 -1.73 -13.03
C ALA A 177 8.12 -2.25 -12.34
N GLY A 178 6.97 -2.06 -12.98
CA GLY A 178 5.65 -2.34 -12.39
C GLY A 178 4.90 -1.10 -11.90
N ALA A 179 5.52 0.09 -11.89
CA ALA A 179 4.77 1.31 -11.67
C ALA A 179 3.65 1.44 -12.73
N PRO A 180 2.40 1.68 -12.34
CA PRO A 180 1.35 1.89 -13.32
C PRO A 180 1.77 3.08 -14.20
N ALA A 181 1.93 2.83 -15.50
CA ALA A 181 2.30 3.88 -16.45
C ALA A 181 1.35 5.05 -16.24
N ALA A 182 1.88 6.18 -15.79
CA ALA A 182 1.12 7.42 -15.73
C ALA A 182 0.70 7.72 -17.17
N LYS A 183 -0.55 7.36 -17.54
CA LYS A 183 -1.10 7.86 -18.80
C LYS A 183 -1.01 9.37 -18.73
N PRO A 184 -0.35 10.03 -19.70
CA PRO A 184 -0.36 11.47 -19.77
C PRO A 184 -1.82 11.89 -19.68
N ALA A 185 -2.14 12.75 -18.72
CA ALA A 185 -3.46 13.35 -18.67
C ALA A 185 -3.63 14.10 -19.99
N GLU A 186 -4.42 13.56 -20.90
CA GLU A 186 -4.90 14.32 -22.05
C GLU A 186 -5.64 15.51 -21.46
N MET A 187 -4.95 16.64 -21.44
CA MET A 187 -5.59 17.90 -21.13
C MET A 187 -6.72 18.08 -22.16
N PRO A 188 -7.98 18.22 -21.73
CA PRO A 188 -9.03 18.52 -22.66
C PRO A 188 -8.62 19.80 -23.40
N ALA A 189 -8.53 19.71 -24.71
CA ALA A 189 -8.27 20.86 -25.57
C ALA A 189 -9.23 21.99 -25.17
N SER A 190 -8.65 23.07 -24.65
CA SER A 190 -9.38 24.27 -24.28
C SER A 190 -10.12 24.79 -25.50
N THR A 191 -11.39 24.42 -25.64
CA THR A 191 -12.25 24.98 -26.64
C THR A 191 -12.60 26.40 -26.16
N SER A 192 -11.77 27.37 -26.54
CA SER A 192 -12.10 28.79 -26.41
C SER A 192 -13.37 29.04 -27.19
N ARG A 193 -14.52 29.00 -26.50
CA ARG A 193 -15.78 29.55 -27.03
C ARG A 193 -15.69 31.06 -26.91
N VAL A 194 -15.28 31.70 -27.99
CA VAL A 194 -15.45 33.14 -28.16
C VAL A 194 -16.96 33.39 -28.22
N LEU A 195 -17.50 34.00 -27.19
CA LEU A 195 -18.86 34.58 -27.22
C LEU A 195 -18.79 35.92 -27.98
N HIS A 196 -19.41 35.95 -29.14
CA HIS A 196 -19.79 37.19 -29.81
C HIS A 196 -21.14 37.66 -29.31
#